data_41ef6ed1f5d4d359702dcff7a7263866
#
_entry.id   41ef6ed1f5d4d359702dcff7a7263866
#
_cell.length_a   1.000
_cell.length_b   1.000
_cell.length_c   1.000
_cell.angle_alpha   90.00
_cell.angle_beta   90.00
_cell.angle_gamma   90.00
#
_symmetry.space_group_name_H-M   'P 1'
#
loop_
_entity.id
_entity.type
_entity.pdbx_description
1 polymer ?
#
loop_
_entity_poly.entity_id
_entity_poly.type
_entity_poly.pdbx_seq_one_letter_code
_entity_poly.pdbx_strand_id
1 'polypeptide(L)'
;MKRLFIMLLVGMLPLLATAQRQMRVRKDVPLKSIVMSDPAILADKKTNMYYMTGTGGMMWKSADLKLWEGPYRITEFKADSWMGPRPMIWAAELHQEGDKYYYFATFTNRAVIIDTVKGNAIERRASQVFVADNPMGPYRQFGDEAYLPADRPTLDGTFWRDTDGKPYMVFCGEWLQNWNGTMEKIELKPDLSGTVGEPKVMFRASDSPWSREKDENGKEIWNKVTDGPWLFRTTTGRLGMVWTSWVYNVYTQGVAYSESGTLDGPWIHEAEPITPPNFGHSMIFKDFKGNWLMSVHSHSVNERGQYIRHPHLFKLSLEGDKLKVLGEYEP
;
A
#
# COMPACT_ATOMS: atom_id res chain seq x y z
N MET A 1 49.11 -25.46 -57.57
CA MET A 1 49.14 -24.71 -56.29
C MET A 1 47.94 -23.80 -56.24
N LYS A 2 46.82 -24.22 -55.58
CA LYS A 2 45.62 -23.42 -55.40
C LYS A 2 45.68 -22.79 -54.00
N ARG A 3 45.73 -21.48 -53.90
CA ARG A 3 45.68 -20.72 -52.64
C ARG A 3 44.21 -20.53 -52.25
N LEU A 4 43.85 -21.08 -51.09
CA LEU A 4 42.53 -20.94 -50.48
C LEU A 4 42.52 -19.65 -49.64
N PHE A 5 41.68 -18.68 -50.02
CA PHE A 5 41.43 -17.45 -49.21
C PHE A 5 40.28 -17.78 -48.25
N ILE A 6 40.58 -17.80 -46.95
CA ILE A 6 39.56 -17.87 -45.89
C ILE A 6 39.19 -16.43 -45.55
N MET A 7 37.96 -16.02 -45.91
CA MET A 7 37.36 -14.78 -45.45
C MET A 7 36.79 -14.99 -44.06
N LEU A 8 37.41 -14.36 -43.04
CA LEU A 8 36.81 -14.23 -41.70
C LEU A 8 35.69 -13.20 -41.78
N LEU A 9 34.43 -13.66 -41.71
CA LEU A 9 33.28 -12.79 -41.46
C LEU A 9 33.23 -12.51 -39.93
N VAL A 10 33.69 -11.31 -39.56
CA VAL A 10 33.46 -10.78 -38.21
C VAL A 10 32.01 -10.30 -38.14
N GLY A 11 31.14 -11.12 -37.55
CA GLY A 11 29.76 -10.76 -37.31
C GLY A 11 29.69 -9.70 -36.19
N MET A 12 29.44 -8.46 -36.57
CA MET A 12 29.00 -7.42 -35.64
C MET A 12 27.60 -7.75 -35.18
N LEU A 13 27.47 -8.32 -33.96
CA LEU A 13 26.22 -8.37 -33.25
C LEU A 13 25.82 -6.94 -32.84
N PRO A 14 24.66 -6.40 -33.25
CA PRO A 14 24.22 -5.13 -32.77
C PRO A 14 23.90 -5.28 -31.26
N LEU A 15 24.66 -4.61 -30.41
CA LEU A 15 24.29 -4.35 -29.04
C LEU A 15 22.98 -3.54 -29.06
N LEU A 16 21.86 -4.21 -28.96
CA LEU A 16 20.57 -3.59 -28.63
C LEU A 16 20.67 -3.10 -27.17
N ALA A 17 21.27 -1.94 -27.00
CA ALA A 17 21.12 -1.15 -25.80
C ALA A 17 19.62 -0.80 -25.71
N THR A 18 18.85 -1.56 -24.92
CA THR A 18 17.53 -1.14 -24.47
C THR A 18 17.73 0.13 -23.68
N ALA A 19 17.58 1.28 -24.32
CA ALA A 19 17.55 2.57 -23.65
C ALA A 19 16.41 2.51 -22.63
N GLN A 20 16.75 2.29 -21.40
CA GLN A 20 15.84 2.40 -20.26
C GLN A 20 15.39 3.85 -20.26
N ARG A 21 14.13 4.11 -20.68
CA ARG A 21 13.58 5.46 -20.77
C ARG A 21 13.71 6.09 -19.38
N GLN A 22 14.70 6.98 -19.25
CA GLN A 22 14.98 7.65 -17.98
C GLN A 22 13.73 8.45 -17.61
N MET A 23 13.09 8.10 -16.51
CA MET A 23 11.85 8.74 -16.09
C MET A 23 12.15 10.18 -15.73
N ARG A 24 11.51 11.11 -16.43
CA ARG A 24 11.76 12.54 -16.25
C ARG A 24 11.05 13.03 -14.99
N VAL A 25 11.80 13.55 -14.05
CA VAL A 25 11.27 14.28 -12.90
C VAL A 25 10.55 15.53 -13.40
N ARG A 26 9.32 15.74 -12.95
CA ARG A 26 8.49 16.92 -13.21
C ARG A 26 8.44 17.77 -11.96
N LYS A 27 8.31 19.08 -12.10
CA LYS A 27 8.14 20.04 -11.01
C LYS A 27 6.81 20.73 -11.13
N ASP A 28 6.36 21.32 -10.04
CA ASP A 28 5.12 22.10 -9.96
C ASP A 28 3.89 21.35 -10.46
N VAL A 29 3.82 20.05 -10.18
CA VAL A 29 2.69 19.19 -10.58
C VAL A 29 1.59 19.30 -9.53
N PRO A 30 0.37 19.77 -9.89
CA PRO A 30 -0.75 19.78 -8.96
C PRO A 30 -1.08 18.36 -8.48
N LEU A 31 -1.49 18.21 -7.20
CA LEU A 31 -1.83 16.93 -6.61
C LEU A 31 -2.80 16.09 -7.49
N LYS A 32 -3.90 16.70 -7.91
CA LYS A 32 -4.94 16.05 -8.74
C LYS A 32 -4.47 15.71 -10.17
N SER A 33 -3.30 16.18 -10.61
CA SER A 33 -2.70 15.84 -11.90
C SER A 33 -1.76 14.63 -11.81
N ILE A 34 -1.50 14.13 -10.61
CA ILE A 34 -0.74 12.91 -10.39
C ILE A 34 -1.68 11.72 -10.57
N VAL A 35 -1.28 10.75 -11.38
CA VAL A 35 -1.98 9.46 -11.48
C VAL A 35 -1.30 8.50 -10.53
N MET A 36 -1.99 8.11 -9.48
CA MET A 36 -1.46 7.22 -8.44
C MET A 36 -2.62 6.56 -7.70
N SER A 37 -2.50 5.26 -7.45
CA SER A 37 -3.32 4.53 -6.49
C SER A 37 -2.63 4.53 -5.13
N ASP A 38 -3.44 4.40 -4.06
CA ASP A 38 -2.97 4.12 -2.71
C ASP A 38 -1.98 5.18 -2.18
N PRO A 39 -2.32 6.50 -2.27
CA PRO A 39 -1.38 7.56 -1.92
C PRO A 39 -1.15 7.60 -0.41
N ALA A 40 0.09 7.36 0.01
CA ALA A 40 0.55 7.46 1.39
C ALA A 40 1.46 8.67 1.55
N ILE A 41 1.15 9.56 2.50
CA ILE A 41 1.87 10.84 2.69
C ILE A 41 2.52 10.89 4.06
N LEU A 42 3.84 10.96 4.09
CA LEU A 42 4.63 11.26 5.29
C LEU A 42 4.88 12.77 5.37
N ALA A 43 4.46 13.40 6.47
CA ALA A 43 4.86 14.76 6.83
C ALA A 43 6.13 14.72 7.67
N ASP A 44 7.28 14.86 7.04
CA ASP A 44 8.58 14.76 7.72
C ASP A 44 9.00 16.10 8.31
N LYS A 45 8.99 16.18 9.64
CA LYS A 45 9.38 17.39 10.40
C LYS A 45 10.89 17.69 10.30
N LYS A 46 11.74 16.70 10.03
CA LYS A 46 13.18 16.90 9.93
C LYS A 46 13.55 17.72 8.69
N THR A 47 12.89 17.42 7.56
CA THR A 47 13.11 18.11 6.30
C THR A 47 12.11 19.22 6.02
N ASN A 48 11.05 19.32 6.81
CA ASN A 48 9.90 20.19 6.60
C ASN A 48 9.27 20.00 5.21
N MET A 49 9.18 18.75 4.77
CA MET A 49 8.63 18.33 3.48
C MET A 49 7.60 17.22 3.64
N TYR A 50 6.68 17.16 2.70
CA TYR A 50 5.78 16.03 2.51
C TYR A 50 6.35 15.08 1.47
N TYR A 51 6.29 13.80 1.74
CA TYR A 51 6.69 12.72 0.83
C TYR A 51 5.52 11.81 0.57
N MET A 52 5.17 11.63 -0.71
CA MET A 52 4.05 10.79 -1.13
C MET A 52 4.55 9.63 -1.98
N THR A 53 4.12 8.44 -1.64
CA THR A 53 4.31 7.23 -2.43
C THR A 53 2.99 6.46 -2.54
N GLY A 54 2.97 5.36 -3.28
CA GLY A 54 1.78 4.52 -3.48
C GLY A 54 2.08 3.40 -4.45
N THR A 55 1.06 2.87 -5.11
CA THR A 55 1.24 1.84 -6.13
C THR A 55 2.17 2.30 -7.24
N GLY A 56 3.09 1.41 -7.64
CA GLY A 56 4.21 1.72 -8.53
C GLY A 56 5.49 2.10 -7.77
N GLY A 57 5.41 2.39 -6.46
CA GLY A 57 6.56 2.58 -5.57
C GLY A 57 7.41 3.82 -5.84
N MET A 58 6.85 4.79 -6.57
CA MET A 58 7.57 6.02 -6.90
C MET A 58 7.30 7.10 -5.87
N MET A 59 8.32 7.93 -5.60
CA MET A 59 8.24 9.03 -4.64
C MET A 59 7.93 10.36 -5.32
N TRP A 60 7.06 11.13 -4.67
CA TRP A 60 6.82 12.54 -4.91
C TRP A 60 7.09 13.32 -3.63
N LYS A 61 7.57 14.55 -3.73
CA LYS A 61 7.78 15.44 -2.58
C LYS A 61 7.11 16.80 -2.80
N SER A 62 6.68 17.44 -1.71
CA SER A 62 6.01 18.74 -1.72
C SER A 62 6.35 19.52 -0.44
N ALA A 63 6.40 20.85 -0.53
CA ALA A 63 6.50 21.71 0.64
C ALA A 63 5.13 22.15 1.19
N ASP A 64 4.07 22.06 0.38
CA ASP A 64 2.80 22.70 0.65
C ASP A 64 1.55 21.84 0.39
N LEU A 65 1.74 20.57 0.00
CA LEU A 65 0.70 19.62 -0.45
C LEU A 65 0.01 20.00 -1.78
N LYS A 66 0.24 21.19 -2.32
CA LYS A 66 -0.38 21.68 -3.58
C LYS A 66 0.43 21.25 -4.79
N LEU A 67 1.72 21.60 -4.78
CA LEU A 67 2.62 21.40 -5.89
C LEU A 67 3.67 20.35 -5.52
N TRP A 68 3.84 19.39 -6.40
CA TRP A 68 4.67 18.20 -6.19
C TRP A 68 5.79 18.11 -7.21
N GLU A 69 6.91 17.59 -6.75
CA GLU A 69 8.06 17.25 -7.58
C GLU A 69 8.31 15.74 -7.58
N GLY A 70 8.40 15.14 -8.75
CA GLY A 70 8.58 13.70 -8.94
C GLY A 70 8.22 13.23 -10.36
N PRO A 71 8.13 11.93 -10.61
CA PRO A 71 8.40 10.84 -9.69
C PRO A 71 9.89 10.53 -9.53
N TYR A 72 10.29 10.03 -8.38
CA TYR A 72 11.63 9.56 -8.07
C TYR A 72 11.65 8.06 -7.79
N ARG A 73 12.65 7.36 -8.27
CA ARG A 73 12.90 5.98 -7.84
C ARG A 73 13.69 6.02 -6.54
N ILE A 74 13.20 5.33 -5.53
CA ILE A 74 13.73 5.37 -4.16
C ILE A 74 14.16 4.01 -3.63
N THR A 75 13.88 2.92 -4.33
CA THR A 75 14.15 1.55 -3.89
C THR A 75 15.25 0.88 -4.68
N GLU A 76 16.07 0.09 -4.00
CA GLU A 76 17.05 -0.82 -4.59
C GLU A 76 16.67 -2.27 -4.26
N PHE A 77 16.58 -3.12 -5.29
CA PHE A 77 16.21 -4.52 -5.16
C PHE A 77 17.40 -5.44 -5.36
N LYS A 78 17.45 -6.52 -4.57
CA LYS A 78 18.34 -7.65 -4.84
C LYS A 78 17.66 -8.58 -5.84
N ALA A 79 18.37 -8.93 -6.91
CA ALA A 79 17.82 -9.74 -8.00
C ALA A 79 17.44 -11.17 -7.59
N ASP A 80 18.11 -11.71 -6.61
CA ASP A 80 17.96 -13.07 -6.07
C ASP A 80 17.01 -13.18 -4.87
N SER A 81 16.36 -12.07 -4.48
CA SER A 81 15.33 -12.10 -3.45
C SER A 81 14.04 -12.80 -3.94
N TRP A 82 13.18 -13.19 -2.99
CA TRP A 82 11.87 -13.78 -3.29
C TRP A 82 10.99 -12.92 -4.21
N MET A 83 11.18 -11.61 -4.17
CA MET A 83 10.43 -10.64 -4.98
C MET A 83 10.83 -10.66 -6.47
N GLY A 84 12.00 -11.21 -6.76
CA GLY A 84 12.60 -11.20 -8.09
C GLY A 84 13.18 -9.83 -8.48
N PRO A 85 13.79 -9.74 -9.68
CA PRO A 85 14.55 -8.55 -10.08
C PRO A 85 13.68 -7.35 -10.48
N ARG A 86 12.40 -7.55 -10.74
CA ARG A 86 11.44 -6.51 -11.19
C ARG A 86 10.06 -6.77 -10.60
N PRO A 87 9.89 -6.66 -9.29
CA PRO A 87 8.59 -6.88 -8.67
C PRO A 87 7.59 -5.81 -9.12
N MET A 88 6.32 -6.19 -9.22
CA MET A 88 5.25 -5.20 -9.21
C MET A 88 5.11 -4.70 -7.78
N ILE A 89 4.98 -3.39 -7.61
CA ILE A 89 4.88 -2.73 -6.31
C ILE A 89 3.46 -2.19 -6.16
N TRP A 90 2.81 -2.53 -5.05
CA TRP A 90 1.46 -2.08 -4.71
C TRP A 90 1.49 -1.40 -3.35
N ALA A 91 0.60 -0.42 -3.15
CA ALA A 91 0.30 0.22 -1.87
C ALA A 91 1.55 0.49 -1.01
N ALA A 92 2.49 1.25 -1.56
CA ALA A 92 3.70 1.60 -0.83
C ALA A 92 3.44 2.73 0.16
N GLU A 93 3.94 2.57 1.37
CA GLU A 93 3.81 3.52 2.49
C GLU A 93 5.17 3.91 3.05
N LEU A 94 5.23 5.08 3.67
CA LEU A 94 6.40 5.55 4.40
C LEU A 94 6.08 5.73 5.87
N HIS A 95 6.93 5.18 6.71
CA HIS A 95 6.90 5.38 8.16
C HIS A 95 8.25 5.87 8.65
N GLN A 96 8.23 6.74 9.66
CA GLN A 96 9.42 7.18 10.38
C GLN A 96 9.40 6.58 11.79
N GLU A 97 10.45 5.87 12.15
CA GLU A 97 10.62 5.32 13.50
C GLU A 97 12.03 5.65 13.98
N GLY A 98 12.13 6.44 15.04
CA GLY A 98 13.40 6.99 15.47
C GLY A 98 14.07 7.84 14.40
N ASP A 99 15.31 7.48 14.05
CA ASP A 99 16.10 8.19 13.04
C ASP A 99 16.05 7.54 11.65
N LYS A 100 15.32 6.44 11.51
CA LYS A 100 15.20 5.70 10.26
C LYS A 100 13.87 5.93 9.59
N TYR A 101 13.85 5.69 8.28
CA TYR A 101 12.67 5.68 7.44
C TYR A 101 12.44 4.26 6.93
N TYR A 102 11.20 3.83 6.99
CA TYR A 102 10.78 2.49 6.61
C TYR A 102 9.77 2.58 5.48
N TYR A 103 10.00 1.78 4.47
CA TYR A 103 9.13 1.67 3.31
C TYR A 103 8.44 0.31 3.37
N PHE A 104 7.15 0.33 3.62
CA PHE A 104 6.28 -0.83 3.59
C PHE A 104 5.63 -0.88 2.23
N ALA A 105 5.68 -2.02 1.55
CA ALA A 105 5.01 -2.18 0.27
C ALA A 105 4.69 -3.64 0.00
N THR A 106 3.68 -3.87 -0.81
CA THR A 106 3.36 -5.19 -1.34
C THR A 106 4.13 -5.42 -2.63
N PHE A 107 4.81 -6.55 -2.72
CA PHE A 107 5.56 -6.96 -3.90
C PHE A 107 4.94 -8.20 -4.51
N THR A 108 4.77 -8.19 -5.83
CA THR A 108 4.32 -9.36 -6.59
C THR A 108 5.45 -9.86 -7.49
N ASN A 109 5.84 -11.12 -7.28
CA ASN A 109 6.73 -11.85 -8.19
C ASN A 109 5.89 -12.68 -9.17
N ARG A 110 5.66 -12.15 -10.36
CA ARG A 110 4.85 -12.80 -11.41
C ARG A 110 5.44 -14.08 -11.97
N ALA A 111 6.73 -14.33 -11.75
CA ALA A 111 7.38 -15.55 -12.20
C ALA A 111 7.11 -16.75 -11.26
N VAL A 112 6.56 -16.50 -10.08
CA VAL A 112 6.26 -17.54 -9.08
C VAL A 112 4.75 -17.66 -8.91
N ILE A 113 4.21 -18.79 -9.37
CA ILE A 113 2.81 -19.17 -9.16
C ILE A 113 2.75 -20.06 -7.92
N ILE A 114 1.94 -19.66 -6.94
CA ILE A 114 1.80 -20.37 -5.68
C ILE A 114 0.55 -21.27 -5.66
N ASP A 115 -0.44 -20.96 -6.49
CA ASP A 115 -1.70 -21.72 -6.56
C ASP A 115 -2.42 -21.46 -7.89
N THR A 116 -3.48 -22.22 -8.15
CA THR A 116 -4.41 -21.99 -9.27
C THR A 116 -5.83 -22.21 -8.79
N VAL A 117 -6.64 -21.14 -8.80
CA VAL A 117 -8.01 -21.16 -8.36
C VAL A 117 -8.95 -20.85 -9.52
N LYS A 118 -9.88 -21.76 -9.83
CA LYS A 118 -10.82 -21.64 -10.97
C LYS A 118 -10.13 -21.28 -12.30
N GLY A 119 -8.94 -21.85 -12.53
CA GLY A 119 -8.17 -21.62 -13.75
C GLY A 119 -7.34 -20.33 -13.76
N ASN A 120 -7.41 -19.51 -12.71
CA ASN A 120 -6.60 -18.31 -12.57
C ASN A 120 -5.37 -18.59 -11.72
N ALA A 121 -4.19 -18.30 -12.26
CA ALA A 121 -2.94 -18.42 -11.53
C ALA A 121 -2.87 -17.38 -10.40
N ILE A 122 -2.48 -17.83 -9.21
CA ILE A 122 -2.21 -16.99 -8.06
C ILE A 122 -0.71 -16.74 -7.99
N GLU A 123 -0.30 -15.51 -8.26
CA GLU A 123 1.10 -15.08 -8.21
C GLU A 123 1.55 -14.90 -6.74
N ARG A 124 2.83 -15.17 -6.46
CA ARG A 124 3.40 -14.90 -5.14
C ARG A 124 3.37 -13.40 -4.85
N ARG A 125 2.70 -13.03 -3.77
CA ARG A 125 2.51 -11.64 -3.33
C ARG A 125 2.62 -11.55 -1.82
N ALA A 126 3.38 -10.57 -1.32
CA ALA A 126 3.47 -10.31 0.12
C ALA A 126 3.96 -8.88 0.38
N SER A 127 3.61 -8.35 1.56
CA SER A 127 4.19 -7.12 2.06
C SER A 127 5.60 -7.36 2.62
N GLN A 128 6.48 -6.38 2.41
CA GLN A 128 7.88 -6.41 2.85
C GLN A 128 8.29 -5.03 3.36
N VAL A 129 9.29 -4.99 4.26
CA VAL A 129 9.82 -3.74 4.82
C VAL A 129 11.21 -3.47 4.27
N PHE A 130 11.44 -2.24 3.84
CA PHE A 130 12.74 -1.71 3.44
C PHE A 130 13.11 -0.55 4.36
N VAL A 131 14.39 -0.25 4.48
CA VAL A 131 14.91 0.80 5.37
C VAL A 131 15.84 1.76 4.64
N ALA A 132 15.82 3.02 5.09
CA ALA A 132 16.73 4.06 4.62
C ALA A 132 17.07 5.04 5.76
N ASP A 133 18.15 5.83 5.56
CA ASP A 133 18.58 6.89 6.50
C ASP A 133 17.92 8.24 6.23
N ASN A 134 17.25 8.37 5.09
CA ASN A 134 16.54 9.60 4.72
C ASN A 134 15.27 9.26 3.89
N PRO A 135 14.29 10.18 3.83
CA PRO A 135 12.99 9.89 3.21
C PRO A 135 13.06 9.68 1.68
N MET A 136 14.11 10.16 1.04
CA MET A 136 14.32 9.95 -0.40
C MET A 136 15.10 8.67 -0.72
N GLY A 137 15.39 7.84 0.29
CA GLY A 137 16.14 6.59 0.12
C GLY A 137 17.64 6.76 -0.15
N PRO A 138 18.29 5.77 -0.77
CA PRO A 138 17.69 4.55 -1.30
C PRO A 138 17.20 3.61 -0.19
N TYR A 139 15.99 3.09 -0.38
CA TYR A 139 15.45 2.08 0.51
C TYR A 139 15.95 0.70 0.11
N ARG A 140 16.45 -0.05 1.09
CA ARG A 140 17.02 -1.40 0.91
C ARG A 140 16.32 -2.39 1.81
N GLN A 141 16.11 -3.59 1.31
CA GLN A 141 15.60 -4.70 2.12
C GLN A 141 16.65 -5.13 3.16
N PHE A 142 16.19 -5.56 4.34
CA PHE A 142 17.06 -6.06 5.39
C PHE A 142 17.70 -7.40 5.00
N GLY A 143 16.92 -8.30 4.41
CA GLY A 143 17.32 -9.63 4.01
C GLY A 143 16.54 -10.11 2.80
N ASP A 144 16.76 -11.36 2.42
CA ASP A 144 16.15 -11.96 1.22
C ASP A 144 14.86 -12.74 1.56
N GLU A 145 14.64 -12.99 2.86
CA GLU A 145 13.49 -13.73 3.36
C GLU A 145 12.20 -12.89 3.34
N ALA A 146 11.09 -13.55 3.02
CA ALA A 146 9.77 -12.93 3.09
C ALA A 146 9.32 -12.76 4.54
N TYR A 147 8.64 -11.63 4.82
CA TYR A 147 8.05 -11.37 6.14
C TYR A 147 6.77 -12.17 6.38
N LEU A 148 6.06 -12.54 5.34
CA LEU A 148 4.75 -13.15 5.40
C LEU A 148 4.74 -14.52 4.70
N PRO A 149 3.79 -15.41 5.03
CA PRO A 149 3.68 -16.74 4.44
C PRO A 149 3.75 -16.75 2.92
N ALA A 150 4.41 -17.77 2.36
CA ALA A 150 4.62 -17.89 0.92
C ALA A 150 3.51 -18.66 0.18
N ASP A 151 2.65 -19.35 0.90
CA ASP A 151 1.60 -20.24 0.40
C ASP A 151 0.28 -19.53 0.08
N ARG A 152 0.18 -18.26 0.42
CA ARG A 152 -0.98 -17.43 0.15
C ARG A 152 -0.60 -15.98 -0.15
N PRO A 153 -1.38 -15.28 -0.99
CA PRO A 153 -1.14 -13.87 -1.25
C PRO A 153 -1.58 -13.01 -0.08
N THR A 154 -0.71 -12.07 0.30
CA THR A 154 -0.98 -11.05 1.30
C THR A 154 -0.64 -9.68 0.74
N LEU A 155 -1.31 -8.63 1.20
CA LEU A 155 -1.12 -7.28 0.67
C LEU A 155 -1.32 -6.19 1.74
N ASP A 156 -0.93 -4.97 1.40
CA ASP A 156 -1.20 -3.72 2.11
C ASP A 156 -0.76 -3.73 3.58
N GLY A 157 0.46 -4.19 3.79
CA GLY A 157 1.04 -4.19 5.13
C GLY A 157 1.35 -2.78 5.60
N THR A 158 0.76 -2.36 6.72
CA THR A 158 1.00 -1.08 7.40
C THR A 158 1.65 -1.29 8.77
N PHE A 159 2.35 -0.27 9.25
CA PHE A 159 3.05 -0.29 10.53
C PHE A 159 2.15 0.18 11.67
N TRP A 160 2.24 -0.50 12.82
CA TRP A 160 1.65 -0.05 14.08
C TRP A 160 2.52 -0.42 15.27
N ARG A 161 2.68 0.53 16.20
CA ARG A 161 3.24 0.24 17.53
C ARG A 161 2.10 0.22 18.54
N ASP A 162 1.86 -0.95 19.15
CA ASP A 162 0.76 -1.12 20.08
C ASP A 162 1.13 -0.65 21.50
N THR A 163 0.17 -0.70 22.40
CA THR A 163 0.30 -0.22 23.78
C THR A 163 1.31 -1.02 24.61
N ASP A 164 1.62 -2.25 24.21
CA ASP A 164 2.70 -3.06 24.79
C ASP A 164 4.10 -2.61 24.35
N GLY A 165 4.18 -1.59 23.49
CA GLY A 165 5.43 -1.06 22.93
C GLY A 165 6.01 -1.88 21.78
N LYS A 166 5.39 -2.99 21.40
CA LYS A 166 5.85 -3.84 20.31
C LYS A 166 5.42 -3.32 18.95
N PRO A 167 6.28 -3.44 17.94
CA PRO A 167 5.93 -3.12 16.56
C PRO A 167 5.18 -4.28 15.90
N TYR A 168 4.20 -3.93 15.11
CA TYR A 168 3.41 -4.88 14.31
C TYR A 168 3.31 -4.43 12.86
N MET A 169 3.15 -5.40 11.96
CA MET A 169 2.58 -5.20 10.64
C MET A 169 1.13 -5.67 10.68
N VAL A 170 0.21 -4.78 10.30
CA VAL A 170 -1.19 -5.13 10.03
C VAL A 170 -1.35 -5.19 8.51
N PHE A 171 -1.99 -6.24 8.00
CA PHE A 171 -2.03 -6.51 6.56
C PHE A 171 -3.30 -7.28 6.17
N CYS A 172 -3.58 -7.35 4.89
CA CYS A 172 -4.68 -8.11 4.32
C CYS A 172 -4.23 -9.50 3.86
N GLY A 173 -4.94 -10.54 4.28
CA GLY A 173 -4.91 -11.83 3.61
C GLY A 173 -5.89 -11.78 2.43
N GLU A 174 -5.38 -11.97 1.21
CA GLU A 174 -6.17 -11.80 0.00
C GLU A 174 -7.25 -12.88 -0.13
N TRP A 175 -8.42 -12.53 -0.66
CA TRP A 175 -9.61 -13.40 -0.75
C TRP A 175 -9.54 -14.48 -1.84
N LEU A 176 -8.52 -14.48 -2.67
CA LEU A 176 -8.44 -15.30 -3.90
C LEU A 176 -8.58 -16.81 -3.66
N GLN A 177 -8.02 -17.33 -2.55
CA GLN A 177 -8.06 -18.76 -2.22
C GLN A 177 -9.24 -19.14 -1.34
N ASN A 178 -9.57 -18.32 -0.34
CA ASN A 178 -10.56 -18.66 0.71
C ASN A 178 -11.88 -17.90 0.61
N TRP A 179 -12.05 -17.04 -0.39
CA TRP A 179 -13.26 -16.30 -0.71
C TRP A 179 -13.73 -15.28 0.35
N ASN A 180 -12.94 -15.02 1.37
CA ASN A 180 -13.25 -14.06 2.42
C ASN A 180 -11.96 -13.46 2.94
N GLY A 181 -11.61 -12.27 2.49
CA GLY A 181 -10.40 -11.55 2.87
C GLY A 181 -10.31 -11.40 4.39
N THR A 182 -9.09 -11.44 4.89
CA THR A 182 -8.81 -11.29 6.32
C THR A 182 -8.03 -10.02 6.58
N MET A 183 -8.28 -9.39 7.71
CA MET A 183 -7.37 -8.42 8.30
C MET A 183 -6.54 -9.14 9.35
N GLU A 184 -5.22 -9.08 9.22
CA GLU A 184 -4.29 -9.85 10.02
C GLU A 184 -3.21 -8.97 10.63
N LYS A 185 -2.56 -9.48 11.68
CA LYS A 185 -1.39 -8.86 12.28
C LYS A 185 -0.28 -9.87 12.49
N ILE A 186 0.96 -9.38 12.44
CA ILE A 186 2.16 -10.12 12.87
C ILE A 186 3.07 -9.19 13.65
N GLU A 187 3.68 -9.69 14.72
CA GLU A 187 4.68 -8.94 15.47
C GLU A 187 5.96 -8.81 14.63
N LEU A 188 6.53 -7.62 14.60
CA LEU A 188 7.82 -7.35 13.97
C LEU A 188 8.93 -7.41 15.02
N LYS A 189 10.16 -7.68 14.59
CA LYS A 189 11.34 -7.49 15.43
C LYS A 189 11.46 -6.00 15.80
N PRO A 190 12.10 -5.68 16.95
CA PRO A 190 12.20 -4.27 17.41
C PRO A 190 12.81 -3.30 16.40
N ASP A 191 13.71 -3.78 15.54
CA ASP A 191 14.37 -3.02 14.48
C ASP A 191 13.66 -3.11 13.11
N LEU A 192 12.48 -3.76 13.08
CA LEU A 192 11.67 -4.03 11.90
C LEU A 192 12.34 -4.92 10.83
N SER A 193 13.44 -5.60 11.16
CA SER A 193 14.21 -6.42 10.21
C SER A 193 13.60 -7.79 9.88
N GLY A 194 12.45 -8.10 10.45
CA GLY A 194 11.76 -9.38 10.26
C GLY A 194 10.58 -9.50 11.20
N THR A 195 9.95 -10.67 11.19
CA THR A 195 8.76 -10.98 11.97
C THR A 195 9.05 -11.90 13.15
N VAL A 196 8.12 -11.98 14.11
CA VAL A 196 8.15 -12.84 15.29
C VAL A 196 6.85 -13.64 15.34
N GLY A 197 6.97 -14.97 15.35
CA GLY A 197 5.81 -15.88 15.39
C GLY A 197 5.01 -15.90 14.09
N GLU A 198 3.74 -16.30 14.20
CA GLU A 198 2.84 -16.49 13.08
C GLU A 198 1.79 -15.38 12.99
N PRO A 199 1.27 -15.08 11.78
CA PRO A 199 0.18 -14.14 11.61
C PRO A 199 -1.08 -14.56 12.37
N LYS A 200 -1.81 -13.56 12.89
CA LYS A 200 -3.11 -13.76 13.57
C LYS A 200 -4.20 -12.97 12.90
N VAL A 201 -5.31 -13.64 12.60
CA VAL A 201 -6.51 -12.99 12.06
C VAL A 201 -7.13 -12.09 13.13
N MET A 202 -7.41 -10.84 12.77
CA MET A 202 -8.10 -9.86 13.59
C MET A 202 -9.61 -9.87 13.31
N PHE A 203 -9.99 -9.86 12.02
CA PHE A 203 -11.36 -9.99 11.54
C PHE A 203 -11.39 -10.38 10.05
N ARG A 204 -12.57 -10.65 9.52
CA ARG A 204 -12.81 -10.96 8.12
C ARG A 204 -13.67 -9.91 7.45
N ALA A 205 -13.60 -9.82 6.12
CA ALA A 205 -14.46 -8.90 5.36
C ALA A 205 -15.96 -9.12 5.68
N SER A 206 -16.37 -10.37 5.88
CA SER A 206 -17.76 -10.74 6.22
C SER A 206 -18.24 -10.26 7.60
N ASP A 207 -17.35 -9.84 8.48
CA ASP A 207 -17.72 -9.38 9.82
C ASP A 207 -18.26 -7.93 9.80
N SER A 208 -18.01 -7.22 8.68
CA SER A 208 -18.49 -5.85 8.48
C SER A 208 -19.95 -5.84 7.97
N PRO A 209 -20.81 -4.98 8.54
CA PRO A 209 -22.21 -4.86 8.10
C PRO A 209 -22.37 -4.15 6.75
N TRP A 210 -21.38 -3.34 6.32
CA TRP A 210 -21.46 -2.52 5.10
C TRP A 210 -20.76 -3.16 3.90
N SER A 211 -19.76 -4.02 4.10
CA SER A 211 -18.94 -4.61 3.03
C SER A 211 -19.73 -5.71 2.30
N ARG A 212 -20.34 -5.38 1.16
CA ARG A 212 -21.22 -6.27 0.40
C ARG A 212 -21.05 -6.11 -1.10
N GLU A 213 -21.19 -7.20 -1.83
CA GLU A 213 -21.23 -7.25 -3.29
C GLU A 213 -22.39 -8.11 -3.81
N LYS A 214 -22.55 -8.13 -5.13
CA LYS A 214 -23.43 -9.07 -5.82
C LYS A 214 -22.58 -10.04 -6.63
N ASP A 215 -23.02 -11.31 -6.66
CA ASP A 215 -22.44 -12.29 -7.55
C ASP A 215 -22.86 -12.05 -9.02
N GLU A 216 -22.38 -12.88 -9.91
CA GLU A 216 -22.71 -12.84 -11.35
C GLU A 216 -24.20 -12.97 -11.68
N ASN A 217 -25.00 -13.52 -10.77
CA ASN A 217 -26.45 -13.67 -10.88
C ASN A 217 -27.22 -12.51 -10.20
N GLY A 218 -26.51 -11.52 -9.68
CA GLY A 218 -27.08 -10.38 -8.96
C GLY A 218 -27.53 -10.69 -7.53
N LYS A 219 -27.21 -11.88 -7.00
CA LYS A 219 -27.49 -12.25 -5.60
C LYS A 219 -26.47 -11.57 -4.69
N GLU A 220 -26.97 -10.95 -3.62
CA GLU A 220 -26.12 -10.35 -2.60
C GLU A 220 -25.21 -11.38 -1.94
N ILE A 221 -23.93 -11.04 -1.84
CA ILE A 221 -22.91 -11.81 -1.11
C ILE A 221 -22.15 -10.88 -0.20
N TRP A 222 -21.58 -11.42 0.87
CA TRP A 222 -20.63 -10.67 1.68
C TRP A 222 -19.39 -10.36 0.86
N ASN A 223 -18.88 -9.15 0.98
CA ASN A 223 -17.68 -8.76 0.29
C ASN A 223 -16.51 -9.60 0.78
N LYS A 224 -15.68 -10.01 -0.16
CA LYS A 224 -14.51 -10.85 0.08
C LYS A 224 -13.24 -10.03 0.30
N VAL A 225 -13.26 -8.76 -0.08
CA VAL A 225 -12.07 -7.90 -0.12
C VAL A 225 -11.85 -7.24 1.24
N THR A 226 -10.64 -7.38 1.75
CA THR A 226 -10.03 -6.48 2.72
C THR A 226 -8.88 -5.78 2.02
N ASP A 227 -8.76 -4.45 2.18
CA ASP A 227 -7.85 -3.60 1.43
C ASP A 227 -7.45 -2.41 2.29
N GLY A 228 -6.22 -1.92 2.19
CA GLY A 228 -5.71 -0.68 2.74
C GLY A 228 -5.98 -0.42 4.22
N PRO A 229 -5.53 -1.25 5.16
CA PRO A 229 -5.68 -0.95 6.58
C PRO A 229 -4.83 0.24 6.99
N TRP A 230 -5.39 1.15 7.78
CA TRP A 230 -4.64 2.20 8.44
C TRP A 230 -5.15 2.42 9.85
N LEU A 231 -4.25 2.36 10.82
CA LEU A 231 -4.58 2.48 12.23
C LEU A 231 -4.45 3.93 12.72
N PHE A 232 -5.29 4.29 13.68
CA PHE A 232 -5.28 5.61 14.30
C PHE A 232 -5.78 5.53 15.74
N ARG A 233 -5.49 6.58 16.53
CA ARG A 233 -6.14 6.79 17.82
C ARG A 233 -6.92 8.08 17.81
N THR A 234 -8.11 8.05 18.41
CA THR A 234 -8.91 9.24 18.70
C THR A 234 -8.32 10.01 19.86
N THR A 235 -8.82 11.21 20.12
CA THR A 235 -8.36 12.03 21.27
C THR A 235 -8.69 11.41 22.62
N THR A 236 -9.67 10.51 22.71
CA THR A 236 -9.95 9.71 23.90
C THR A 236 -9.08 8.47 24.05
N GLY A 237 -8.18 8.22 23.07
CA GLY A 237 -7.29 7.07 23.06
C GLY A 237 -7.88 5.80 22.45
N ARG A 238 -9.11 5.85 21.94
CA ARG A 238 -9.74 4.68 21.27
C ARG A 238 -8.97 4.30 20.03
N LEU A 239 -8.61 3.02 19.89
CA LEU A 239 -7.95 2.50 18.71
C LEU A 239 -8.98 2.23 17.62
N GLY A 240 -8.76 2.80 16.45
CA GLY A 240 -9.54 2.58 15.24
C GLY A 240 -8.67 2.14 14.07
N MET A 241 -9.31 1.51 13.08
CA MET A 241 -8.74 1.13 11.80
C MET A 241 -9.70 1.55 10.70
N VAL A 242 -9.23 2.37 9.76
CA VAL A 242 -9.89 2.50 8.45
C VAL A 242 -9.44 1.37 7.56
N TRP A 243 -10.35 0.84 6.76
CA TRP A 243 -10.05 -0.19 5.78
C TRP A 243 -11.05 -0.13 4.64
N THR A 244 -10.69 -0.64 3.50
CA THR A 244 -11.41 -0.47 2.24
C THR A 244 -12.01 -1.78 1.76
N SER A 245 -13.15 -1.68 1.12
CA SER A 245 -13.85 -2.78 0.49
C SER A 245 -14.86 -2.25 -0.55
N TRP A 246 -15.88 -3.04 -0.87
CA TRP A 246 -16.90 -2.70 -1.86
C TRP A 246 -18.29 -2.74 -1.26
N VAL A 247 -19.15 -1.85 -1.73
CA VAL A 247 -20.61 -1.88 -1.49
C VAL A 247 -21.28 -1.89 -2.86
N TYR A 248 -21.78 -3.04 -3.30
CA TYR A 248 -22.45 -3.22 -4.59
C TYR A 248 -21.69 -2.56 -5.76
N ASN A 249 -20.43 -2.95 -5.94
CA ASN A 249 -19.51 -2.42 -6.96
C ASN A 249 -19.05 -0.96 -6.74
N VAL A 250 -19.33 -0.36 -5.60
CA VAL A 250 -18.80 0.94 -5.20
C VAL A 250 -17.61 0.74 -4.29
N TYR A 251 -16.43 1.20 -4.71
CA TYR A 251 -15.22 1.19 -3.89
C TYR A 251 -15.33 2.23 -2.78
N THR A 252 -15.19 1.81 -1.53
CA THR A 252 -15.36 2.68 -0.37
C THR A 252 -14.65 2.12 0.86
N GLN A 253 -14.63 2.88 1.93
CA GLN A 253 -13.99 2.45 3.17
C GLN A 253 -14.86 2.74 4.39
N GLY A 254 -14.67 1.92 5.40
CA GLY A 254 -15.31 2.06 6.70
C GLY A 254 -14.30 2.04 7.84
N VAL A 255 -14.80 2.06 9.05
CA VAL A 255 -14.01 2.03 10.28
C VAL A 255 -14.41 0.86 11.15
N ALA A 256 -13.41 0.22 11.73
CA ALA A 256 -13.57 -0.68 12.87
C ALA A 256 -12.84 -0.12 14.09
N TYR A 257 -13.40 -0.34 15.28
CA TYR A 257 -12.81 0.07 16.55
C TYR A 257 -12.52 -1.14 17.42
N SER A 258 -11.35 -1.13 18.06
CA SER A 258 -10.99 -2.15 19.05
C SER A 258 -11.65 -1.85 20.38
N GLU A 259 -12.30 -2.83 20.98
CA GLU A 259 -12.88 -2.70 22.33
C GLU A 259 -11.81 -2.75 23.42
N SER A 260 -10.75 -3.55 23.24
CA SER A 260 -9.62 -3.59 24.19
C SER A 260 -8.71 -2.38 24.10
N GLY A 261 -8.80 -1.58 23.01
CA GLY A 261 -7.86 -0.53 22.70
C GLY A 261 -6.49 -1.02 22.21
N THR A 262 -6.35 -2.33 21.92
CA THR A 262 -5.16 -2.98 21.38
C THR A 262 -5.49 -3.70 20.06
N LEU A 263 -4.49 -4.22 19.36
CA LEU A 263 -4.69 -5.01 18.15
C LEU A 263 -5.43 -6.35 18.40
N ASP A 264 -5.58 -6.79 19.64
CA ASP A 264 -6.27 -8.04 19.96
C ASP A 264 -7.80 -7.93 19.83
N GLY A 265 -8.36 -6.72 19.79
CA GLY A 265 -9.80 -6.53 19.63
C GLY A 265 -10.61 -6.87 20.91
N PRO A 266 -11.85 -7.38 20.77
CA PRO A 266 -12.58 -7.56 19.51
C PRO A 266 -12.77 -6.27 18.72
N TRP A 267 -12.93 -6.40 17.39
CA TRP A 267 -13.10 -5.28 16.48
C TRP A 267 -14.58 -5.10 16.13
N ILE A 268 -15.10 -3.92 16.42
CA ILE A 268 -16.49 -3.56 16.14
C ILE A 268 -16.54 -2.60 14.98
N HIS A 269 -17.21 -2.99 13.91
CA HIS A 269 -17.37 -2.19 12.71
C HIS A 269 -18.48 -1.15 12.85
N GLU A 270 -18.26 0.06 12.33
CA GLU A 270 -19.33 1.04 12.11
C GLU A 270 -20.30 0.48 11.07
N ALA A 271 -21.56 0.92 11.14
CA ALA A 271 -22.62 0.40 10.27
C ALA A 271 -22.49 0.86 8.81
N GLU A 272 -21.91 2.03 8.60
CA GLU A 272 -21.85 2.68 7.29
C GLU A 272 -20.41 3.05 6.90
N PRO A 273 -20.12 3.13 5.59
CA PRO A 273 -18.88 3.71 5.09
C PRO A 273 -18.69 5.17 5.51
N ILE A 274 -17.43 5.60 5.57
CA ILE A 274 -17.06 6.95 6.02
C ILE A 274 -16.65 7.89 4.89
N THR A 275 -16.34 7.37 3.70
CA THR A 275 -15.97 8.18 2.53
C THR A 275 -17.10 8.27 1.53
N PRO A 276 -17.10 9.31 0.67
CA PRO A 276 -17.94 9.33 -0.51
C PRO A 276 -17.71 8.09 -1.40
N PRO A 277 -18.68 7.70 -2.24
CA PRO A 277 -18.52 6.63 -3.21
C PRO A 277 -17.28 6.79 -4.08
N ASN A 278 -16.61 5.69 -4.36
CA ASN A 278 -15.40 5.61 -5.20
C ASN A 278 -14.18 6.36 -4.64
N PHE A 279 -14.07 6.42 -3.30
CA PHE A 279 -12.86 6.81 -2.60
C PHE A 279 -12.47 5.72 -1.61
N GLY A 280 -11.20 5.32 -1.62
CA GLY A 280 -10.70 4.28 -0.74
C GLY A 280 -9.19 4.23 -0.65
N HIS A 281 -8.71 3.25 0.11
CA HIS A 281 -7.32 2.99 0.40
C HIS A 281 -6.62 4.23 0.96
N SER A 282 -6.95 4.55 2.19
CA SER A 282 -6.53 5.81 2.80
C SER A 282 -5.43 5.64 3.82
N MET A 283 -4.67 6.70 3.99
CA MET A 283 -3.72 6.91 5.05
C MET A 283 -4.05 8.21 5.81
N ILE A 284 -3.92 8.20 7.13
CA ILE A 284 -4.16 9.38 7.98
C ILE A 284 -2.82 9.96 8.41
N PHE A 285 -2.67 11.28 8.26
CA PHE A 285 -1.49 12.00 8.71
C PHE A 285 -1.86 13.37 9.27
N LYS A 286 -0.91 14.03 9.94
CA LYS A 286 -1.06 15.38 10.45
C LYS A 286 -0.18 16.32 9.62
N ASP A 287 -0.76 17.38 9.05
CA ASP A 287 -0.01 18.38 8.33
C ASP A 287 0.83 19.28 9.26
N PHE A 288 1.70 20.10 8.72
CA PHE A 288 2.53 21.02 9.51
C PHE A 288 1.75 22.13 10.20
N LYS A 289 0.49 22.38 9.81
CA LYS A 289 -0.43 23.31 10.44
C LYS A 289 -1.22 22.67 11.58
N GLY A 290 -1.07 21.35 11.78
CA GLY A 290 -1.74 20.59 12.82
C GLY A 290 -3.09 20.00 12.44
N ASN A 291 -3.53 20.12 11.18
CA ASN A 291 -4.76 19.51 10.71
C ASN A 291 -4.58 18.01 10.55
N TRP A 292 -5.60 17.24 10.94
CA TRP A 292 -5.71 15.84 10.57
C TRP A 292 -6.24 15.72 9.17
N LEU A 293 -5.48 15.05 8.30
CA LEU A 293 -5.79 14.81 6.92
C LEU A 293 -5.78 13.31 6.60
N MET A 294 -6.56 12.93 5.61
CA MET A 294 -6.59 11.61 5.02
C MET A 294 -6.18 11.76 3.55
N SER A 295 -5.11 11.11 3.13
CA SER A 295 -4.85 10.88 1.71
C SER A 295 -5.64 9.66 1.25
N VAL A 296 -6.19 9.72 0.05
CA VAL A 296 -7.07 8.69 -0.51
C VAL A 296 -7.02 8.78 -2.02
N HIS A 297 -7.29 7.72 -2.75
CA HIS A 297 -7.45 7.84 -4.19
C HIS A 297 -8.92 7.78 -4.63
N SER A 298 -9.23 8.50 -5.71
CA SER A 298 -10.49 8.32 -6.43
C SER A 298 -10.44 7.06 -7.29
N HIS A 299 -11.56 6.32 -7.34
CA HIS A 299 -11.71 5.14 -8.19
C HIS A 299 -12.65 5.49 -9.35
N SER A 300 -12.08 6.00 -10.44
CA SER A 300 -12.82 6.36 -11.65
C SER A 300 -12.42 5.49 -12.84
N VAL A 301 -13.30 5.42 -13.82
CA VAL A 301 -13.07 4.70 -15.07
C VAL A 301 -13.15 5.69 -16.22
N ASN A 302 -12.15 5.70 -17.11
CA ASN A 302 -12.17 6.54 -18.30
C ASN A 302 -13.07 5.96 -19.40
N GLU A 303 -13.23 6.71 -20.50
CA GLU A 303 -14.03 6.30 -21.67
C GLU A 303 -13.58 4.98 -22.31
N ARG A 304 -12.37 4.52 -22.06
CA ARG A 304 -11.80 3.24 -22.53
C ARG A 304 -11.97 2.08 -21.53
N GLY A 305 -12.70 2.29 -20.44
CA GLY A 305 -12.89 1.28 -19.38
C GLY A 305 -11.65 1.07 -18.49
N GLN A 306 -10.65 1.96 -18.56
CA GLN A 306 -9.44 1.85 -17.73
C GLN A 306 -9.62 2.63 -16.44
N TYR A 307 -9.20 2.05 -15.33
CA TYR A 307 -9.17 2.75 -14.05
C TYR A 307 -8.14 3.87 -14.08
N ILE A 308 -8.60 5.08 -13.72
CA ILE A 308 -7.75 6.23 -13.48
C ILE A 308 -7.96 6.65 -12.03
N ARG A 309 -6.88 6.68 -11.25
CA ARG A 309 -6.89 6.99 -9.84
C ARG A 309 -6.02 8.21 -9.59
N HIS A 310 -6.58 9.17 -8.88
CA HIS A 310 -5.86 10.39 -8.50
C HIS A 310 -5.85 10.54 -6.99
N PRO A 311 -4.76 11.05 -6.40
CA PRO A 311 -4.70 11.41 -4.99
C PRO A 311 -5.65 12.55 -4.66
N HIS A 312 -6.36 12.42 -3.55
CA HIS A 312 -7.18 13.44 -2.93
C HIS A 312 -6.85 13.57 -1.46
N LEU A 313 -7.18 14.69 -0.86
CA LEU A 313 -7.06 14.91 0.58
C LEU A 313 -8.44 15.20 1.16
N PHE A 314 -8.73 14.60 2.31
CA PHE A 314 -9.91 14.93 3.11
C PHE A 314 -9.49 15.43 4.48
N LYS A 315 -10.17 16.46 4.96
CA LYS A 315 -10.00 16.92 6.33
C LYS A 315 -10.74 15.99 7.29
N LEU A 316 -10.11 15.68 8.42
CA LEU A 316 -10.64 14.78 9.44
C LEU A 316 -10.80 15.47 10.79
N SER A 317 -11.67 14.91 11.62
CA SER A 317 -11.64 15.07 13.06
C SER A 317 -11.45 13.70 13.72
N LEU A 318 -10.55 13.64 14.69
CA LEU A 318 -10.35 12.51 15.59
C LEU A 318 -10.81 12.86 17.02
N GLU A 319 -11.59 13.94 17.16
CA GLU A 319 -12.12 14.39 18.44
C GLU A 319 -13.23 13.47 18.97
N GLY A 320 -13.19 13.19 20.25
CA GLY A 320 -14.08 12.24 20.89
C GLY A 320 -13.69 10.80 20.57
N ASP A 321 -14.67 9.92 20.41
CA ASP A 321 -14.49 8.47 20.25
C ASP A 321 -14.53 7.99 18.81
N LYS A 322 -14.75 8.89 17.84
CA LYS A 322 -14.97 8.52 16.44
C LYS A 322 -14.19 9.39 15.47
N LEU A 323 -13.70 8.77 14.42
CA LEU A 323 -13.21 9.48 13.23
C LEU A 323 -14.40 10.05 12.46
N LYS A 324 -14.26 11.32 12.03
CA LYS A 324 -15.23 11.98 11.13
C LYS A 324 -14.50 12.55 9.93
N VAL A 325 -15.02 12.28 8.75
CA VAL A 325 -14.59 12.94 7.50
C VAL A 325 -15.37 14.25 7.37
N LEU A 326 -14.65 15.38 7.32
CA LEU A 326 -15.23 16.71 7.32
C LEU A 326 -15.46 17.27 5.90
N GLY A 327 -14.85 16.65 4.89
CA GLY A 327 -14.95 17.03 3.50
C GLY A 327 -13.59 17.06 2.80
N GLU A 328 -13.61 17.29 1.49
CA GLU A 328 -12.39 17.39 0.68
C GLU A 328 -11.57 18.60 1.12
N TYR A 329 -10.25 18.43 1.18
CA TYR A 329 -9.30 19.45 1.59
C TYR A 329 -8.49 19.93 0.39
N GLU A 330 -8.59 21.23 0.11
CA GLU A 330 -7.76 21.91 -0.87
C GLU A 330 -6.61 22.61 -0.13
N PRO A 331 -5.34 22.17 -0.31
CA PRO A 331 -4.18 22.73 0.38
C PRO A 331 -3.91 24.21 0.09
#